data_5430ee76cd3610bdf90aa4be6509d6a3
#
_entry.id   5430ee76cd3610bdf90aa4be6509d6a3
#
_cell.length_a   1.000
_cell.length_b   1.000
_cell.length_c   1.000
_cell.angle_alpha   90.00
_cell.angle_beta   90.00
_cell.angle_gamma   90.00
#
_symmetry.space_group_name_H-M   'P 1'
#
loop_
_entity.id
_entity.type
_entity.pdbx_description
1 polymer ?
#
loop_
_entity_poly.entity_id
_entity_poly.type
_entity_poly.pdbx_seq_one_letter_code
_entity_poly.pdbx_strand_id
1 'polypeptide(L)'
;NTPYGCCVDRDSKVTIVSTSGSSEPLTSWVAYHLAKIGGFNYVGREIDLNADNSQSYYNIEPGCTDANIGSFIADIDRLSSREGAIVIPMAFCSGPKSRHEKIHLCYNSVHNPGFEGDVCTIKAKDDFDRFAEEFGIVMERDYELPVDRNGFYGVTKKNLLHHIGCRNGFALRMESYPIYFAADRVLKIRAMAGLINKYFEPGVDKPVPPELLTRPQKCCGYRDYVD
;
A
#
# COMPACT_ATOMS: atom_id res chain seq x y z
N ASN A 1 -15.59 3.18 -10.80
CA ASN A 1 -16.21 2.76 -9.54
C ASN A 1 -16.54 1.27 -9.61
N THR A 2 -16.27 0.56 -8.54
CA THR A 2 -16.51 -0.88 -8.37
C THR A 2 -17.42 -1.10 -7.17
N PRO A 3 -17.99 -2.31 -6.97
CA PRO A 3 -18.82 -2.59 -5.80
C PRO A 3 -18.09 -2.42 -4.46
N TYR A 4 -16.75 -2.54 -4.45
CA TYR A 4 -15.91 -2.44 -3.27
C TYR A 4 -15.22 -1.08 -3.13
N GLY A 5 -15.32 -0.18 -4.13
CA GLY A 5 -14.68 1.13 -4.10
C GLY A 5 -14.11 1.56 -5.46
N CYS A 6 -12.81 1.56 -5.63
CA CYS A 6 -12.12 2.09 -6.80
C CYS A 6 -11.13 1.09 -7.40
N CYS A 7 -11.13 1.01 -8.74
CA CYS A 7 -10.11 0.30 -9.50
C CYS A 7 -9.66 1.18 -10.67
N VAL A 8 -8.35 1.44 -10.76
CA VAL A 8 -7.74 2.26 -11.82
C VAL A 8 -6.63 1.48 -12.47
N ASP A 9 -6.81 1.18 -13.75
CA ASP A 9 -5.80 0.56 -14.60
C ASP A 9 -4.99 1.66 -15.30
N ARG A 10 -3.69 1.68 -15.12
CA ARG A 10 -2.74 2.61 -15.76
C ARG A 10 -1.72 1.88 -16.62
N ASP A 11 -1.96 0.63 -16.91
CA ASP A 11 -1.06 -0.22 -17.69
C ASP A 11 0.32 -0.43 -17.03
N SER A 12 0.39 -0.37 -15.71
CA SER A 12 1.59 -0.48 -14.90
C SER A 12 1.85 -1.92 -14.48
N LYS A 13 3.13 -2.27 -14.25
CA LYS A 13 3.51 -3.52 -13.57
C LYS A 13 3.32 -3.43 -12.06
N VAL A 14 3.29 -2.22 -11.53
CA VAL A 14 3.08 -1.98 -10.09
C VAL A 14 1.60 -1.74 -9.82
N THR A 15 1.05 -2.47 -8.87
CA THR A 15 -0.31 -2.27 -8.36
C THR A 15 -0.27 -1.89 -6.89
N ILE A 16 -0.68 -0.67 -6.58
CA ILE A 16 -0.88 -0.21 -5.20
C ILE A 16 -2.28 -0.62 -4.75
N VAL A 17 -2.37 -1.25 -3.60
CA VAL A 17 -3.64 -1.72 -3.06
C VAL A 17 -3.90 -1.08 -1.71
N SER A 18 -5.03 -0.39 -1.57
CA SER A 18 -5.54 0.05 -0.27
C SER A 18 -6.55 -0.97 0.24
N THR A 19 -6.22 -1.65 1.33
CA THR A 19 -7.05 -2.76 1.86
C THR A 19 -8.17 -2.31 2.78
N SER A 20 -8.12 -1.08 3.32
CA SER A 20 -8.98 -0.62 4.42
C SER A 20 -9.44 0.82 4.29
N GLY A 21 -9.78 1.23 3.08
CA GLY A 21 -10.14 2.63 2.79
C GLY A 21 -11.30 3.19 3.61
N SER A 22 -12.28 2.36 3.93
CA SER A 22 -13.43 2.78 4.74
C SER A 22 -13.06 3.10 6.19
N SER A 23 -12.14 2.33 6.78
CA SER A 23 -11.69 2.51 8.18
C SER A 23 -10.43 3.37 8.33
N GLU A 24 -9.65 3.47 7.26
CA GLU A 24 -8.36 4.17 7.24
C GLU A 24 -8.26 5.16 6.05
N PRO A 25 -9.12 6.18 6.01
CA PRO A 25 -9.25 7.05 4.84
C PRO A 25 -7.95 7.79 4.50
N LEU A 26 -7.13 8.15 5.49
CA LEU A 26 -5.86 8.82 5.23
C LEU A 26 -4.84 7.90 4.55
N THR A 27 -4.82 6.63 4.91
CA THR A 27 -3.95 5.64 4.28
C THR A 27 -4.37 5.41 2.82
N SER A 28 -5.67 5.32 2.56
CA SER A 28 -6.20 5.21 1.19
C SER A 28 -5.89 6.44 0.36
N TRP A 29 -6.00 7.62 0.94
CA TRP A 29 -5.63 8.85 0.27
C TRP A 29 -4.15 8.85 -0.15
N VAL A 30 -3.25 8.49 0.76
CA VAL A 30 -1.81 8.38 0.45
C VAL A 30 -1.57 7.33 -0.63
N ALA A 31 -2.20 6.16 -0.52
CA ALA A 31 -2.07 5.07 -1.49
C ALA A 31 -2.54 5.49 -2.89
N TYR A 32 -3.69 6.15 -2.98
CA TYR A 32 -4.22 6.65 -4.25
C TYR A 32 -3.28 7.66 -4.91
N HIS A 33 -2.78 8.63 -4.14
CA HIS A 33 -1.89 9.66 -4.68
C HIS A 33 -0.50 9.11 -5.01
N LEU A 34 0.00 8.15 -4.24
CA LEU A 34 1.21 7.41 -4.57
C LEU A 34 1.06 6.70 -5.93
N ALA A 35 -0.05 6.00 -6.12
CA ALA A 35 -0.34 5.34 -7.39
C ALA A 35 -0.50 6.35 -8.53
N LYS A 36 -1.17 7.47 -8.30
CA LYS A 36 -1.41 8.51 -9.31
C LYS A 36 -0.11 9.19 -9.75
N ILE A 37 0.75 9.56 -8.81
CA ILE A 37 2.06 10.18 -9.10
C ILE A 37 3.01 9.18 -9.76
N GLY A 38 3.09 7.95 -9.23
CA GLY A 38 3.97 6.92 -9.78
C GLY A 38 3.49 6.32 -11.11
N GLY A 39 2.25 6.61 -11.51
CA GLY A 39 1.65 5.99 -12.69
C GLY A 39 1.23 4.55 -12.50
N PHE A 40 1.15 4.09 -11.25
CA PHE A 40 0.82 2.71 -10.90
C PHE A 40 -0.67 2.44 -11.00
N ASN A 41 -1.04 1.17 -11.18
CA ASN A 41 -2.41 0.73 -10.99
C ASN A 41 -2.84 0.96 -9.55
N TYR A 42 -4.13 1.14 -9.33
CA TYR A 42 -4.68 1.32 -7.99
C TYR A 42 -5.93 0.45 -7.80
N VAL A 43 -6.00 -0.23 -6.68
CA VAL A 43 -7.20 -0.94 -6.25
C VAL A 43 -7.47 -0.56 -4.78
N GLY A 44 -8.59 0.13 -4.55
CA GLY A 44 -8.98 0.60 -3.23
C GLY A 44 -10.27 -0.04 -2.75
N ARG A 45 -10.21 -0.75 -1.62
CA ARG A 45 -11.39 -1.24 -0.91
C ARG A 45 -11.92 -0.14 -0.01
N GLU A 46 -12.86 0.62 -0.52
CA GLU A 46 -13.34 1.87 0.08
C GLU A 46 -14.78 1.77 0.58
N ILE A 47 -15.48 0.70 0.24
CA ILE A 47 -16.85 0.45 0.64
C ILE A 47 -16.90 -0.82 1.47
N ASP A 48 -17.29 -0.67 2.72
CA ASP A 48 -17.64 -1.80 3.59
C ASP A 48 -19.14 -2.03 3.53
N LEU A 49 -19.53 -3.19 3.05
CA LEU A 49 -20.94 -3.60 3.03
C LEU A 49 -21.37 -4.26 4.33
N ASN A 50 -20.45 -4.73 5.14
CA ASN A 50 -20.75 -5.37 6.43
C ASN A 50 -20.45 -4.38 7.56
N ALA A 51 -21.50 -3.96 8.27
CA ALA A 51 -21.41 -3.10 9.44
C ALA A 51 -20.71 -3.74 10.64
N ASP A 52 -20.50 -5.05 10.61
CA ASP A 52 -19.71 -5.80 11.61
C ASP A 52 -18.21 -5.68 11.29
N ASN A 53 -17.67 -4.53 11.56
CA ASN A 53 -16.28 -4.12 11.36
C ASN A 53 -15.25 -4.85 12.24
N SER A 54 -15.50 -6.07 12.65
CA SER A 54 -14.57 -6.85 13.48
C SER A 54 -13.45 -7.51 12.67
N GLN A 55 -13.51 -7.47 11.34
CA GLN A 55 -12.49 -8.12 10.52
C GLN A 55 -11.37 -7.15 10.18
N SER A 56 -10.19 -7.48 10.66
CA SER A 56 -8.96 -6.77 10.32
C SER A 56 -8.73 -6.84 8.81
N TYR A 57 -8.77 -5.73 8.15
CA TYR A 57 -8.75 -5.55 6.70
C TYR A 57 -7.45 -5.96 5.99
N TYR A 58 -6.42 -6.26 6.77
CA TYR A 58 -5.19 -6.88 6.26
C TYR A 58 -5.35 -8.35 6.00
N ASN A 59 -6.29 -8.94 6.72
CA ASN A 59 -6.44 -10.35 6.78
C ASN A 59 -7.70 -10.70 6.00
N ILE A 60 -7.52 -11.24 4.83
CA ILE A 60 -8.58 -11.97 4.15
C ILE A 60 -8.69 -13.30 4.87
N GLU A 61 -9.59 -13.39 5.85
CA GLU A 61 -9.80 -14.64 6.55
C GLU A 61 -10.52 -15.66 5.67
N PRO A 62 -10.14 -16.94 5.74
CA PRO A 62 -10.96 -17.99 5.16
C PRO A 62 -12.38 -17.89 5.73
N GLY A 63 -13.38 -17.74 4.87
CA GLY A 63 -14.76 -17.54 5.29
C GLY A 63 -15.19 -16.06 5.38
N CYS A 64 -14.39 -15.12 4.89
CA CYS A 64 -14.84 -13.75 4.71
C CYS A 64 -16.12 -13.72 3.87
N THR A 65 -17.21 -13.26 4.48
CA THR A 65 -18.54 -13.20 3.85
C THR A 65 -18.82 -11.89 3.13
N ASP A 66 -17.82 -11.00 3.01
CA ASP A 66 -17.95 -9.78 2.23
C ASP A 66 -18.17 -10.16 0.75
N ALA A 67 -19.37 -9.90 0.25
CA ALA A 67 -19.78 -10.22 -1.12
C ALA A 67 -18.87 -9.57 -2.18
N ASN A 68 -18.14 -8.52 -1.80
CA ASN A 68 -17.28 -7.78 -2.72
C ASN A 68 -15.81 -8.25 -2.71
N ILE A 69 -15.43 -9.13 -1.79
CA ILE A 69 -14.04 -9.57 -1.68
C ILE A 69 -13.57 -10.30 -2.93
N GLY A 70 -14.45 -11.09 -3.54
CA GLY A 70 -14.15 -11.81 -4.78
C GLY A 70 -13.85 -10.86 -5.94
N SER A 71 -14.66 -9.81 -6.10
CA SER A 71 -14.44 -8.79 -7.14
C SER A 71 -13.17 -7.97 -6.89
N PHE A 72 -12.89 -7.65 -5.63
CA PHE A 72 -11.67 -6.95 -5.24
C PHE A 72 -10.40 -7.76 -5.58
N ILE A 73 -10.38 -9.05 -5.21
CA ILE A 73 -9.26 -9.95 -5.54
C ILE A 73 -9.14 -10.14 -7.04
N ALA A 74 -10.25 -10.34 -7.76
CA ALA A 74 -10.24 -10.53 -9.20
C ALA A 74 -9.64 -9.32 -9.95
N ASP A 75 -9.94 -8.10 -9.51
CA ASP A 75 -9.33 -6.90 -10.10
C ASP A 75 -7.83 -6.80 -9.81
N ILE A 76 -7.39 -7.16 -8.60
CA ILE A 76 -5.96 -7.23 -8.29
C ILE A 76 -5.27 -8.26 -9.17
N ASP A 77 -5.83 -9.47 -9.30
CA ASP A 77 -5.27 -10.54 -10.12
C ASP A 77 -5.20 -10.14 -11.59
N ARG A 78 -6.24 -9.50 -12.10
CA ARG A 78 -6.26 -8.98 -13.47
C ARG A 78 -5.15 -7.97 -13.73
N LEU A 79 -4.99 -6.98 -12.84
CA LEU A 79 -3.98 -5.92 -12.98
C LEU A 79 -2.56 -6.44 -12.77
N SER A 80 -2.39 -7.49 -11.98
CA SER A 80 -1.09 -8.08 -11.65
C SER A 80 -0.77 -9.36 -12.42
N SER A 81 -1.49 -9.64 -13.50
CA SER A 81 -1.26 -10.82 -14.36
C SER A 81 -0.03 -10.70 -15.26
N ARG A 82 0.54 -9.52 -15.39
CA ARG A 82 1.68 -9.24 -16.27
C ARG A 82 2.97 -9.84 -15.73
N GLU A 83 3.86 -10.22 -16.65
CA GLU A 83 5.19 -10.69 -16.26
C GLU A 83 5.97 -9.60 -15.51
N GLY A 84 6.54 -9.98 -14.38
CA GLY A 84 7.25 -9.06 -13.50
C GLY A 84 6.35 -8.12 -12.69
N ALA A 85 5.04 -8.35 -12.69
CA ALA A 85 4.13 -7.56 -11.88
C ALA A 85 4.46 -7.66 -10.38
N ILE A 86 4.23 -6.55 -9.67
CA ILE A 86 4.41 -6.45 -8.22
C ILE A 86 3.17 -5.80 -7.59
N VAL A 87 2.74 -6.35 -6.46
CA VAL A 87 1.59 -5.83 -5.70
C VAL A 87 2.10 -5.27 -4.37
N ILE A 88 1.70 -4.04 -4.06
CA ILE A 88 2.10 -3.33 -2.83
C ILE A 88 0.83 -2.99 -2.04
N PRO A 89 0.38 -3.86 -1.12
CA PRO A 89 -0.67 -3.51 -0.19
C PRO A 89 -0.19 -2.41 0.76
N MET A 90 -1.00 -1.38 0.88
CA MET A 90 -0.77 -0.29 1.83
C MET A 90 -1.75 -0.37 2.99
N ALA A 91 -1.22 -0.10 4.16
CA ALA A 91 -1.98 -0.28 5.36
C ALA A 91 -1.52 0.64 6.50
N PHE A 92 -2.46 0.96 7.38
CA PHE A 92 -2.18 1.74 8.58
C PHE A 92 -1.37 0.92 9.60
N CYS A 93 -0.48 1.59 10.30
CA CYS A 93 0.23 1.02 11.43
C CYS A 93 -0.31 1.64 12.72
N SER A 94 -1.11 0.90 13.48
CA SER A 94 -1.49 1.27 14.83
C SER A 94 -0.61 0.54 15.84
N GLY A 95 -0.07 1.23 16.81
CA GLY A 95 0.77 0.63 17.83
C GLY A 95 1.16 1.64 18.93
N PRO A 96 1.95 1.28 19.94
CA PRO A 96 2.46 2.23 20.92
C PRO A 96 3.17 3.41 20.25
N LYS A 97 3.08 4.62 20.81
CA LYS A 97 3.63 5.85 20.22
C LYS A 97 5.05 5.72 19.67
N SER A 98 5.89 4.89 20.26
CA SER A 98 7.26 4.61 19.77
C SER A 98 7.34 3.85 18.44
N ARG A 99 6.23 3.35 17.92
CA ARG A 99 6.12 2.62 16.64
C ARG A 99 5.31 3.37 15.58
N HIS A 100 4.63 4.46 15.95
CA HIS A 100 3.70 5.17 15.08
C HIS A 100 4.38 6.02 13.99
N GLU A 101 5.65 6.36 14.19
CA GLU A 101 6.37 7.28 13.30
C GLU A 101 7.21 6.55 12.26
N LYS A 102 6.93 5.26 12.03
CA LYS A 102 7.73 4.44 11.13
C LYS A 102 6.95 4.00 9.92
N ILE A 103 7.67 3.95 8.82
CA ILE A 103 7.26 3.18 7.65
C ILE A 103 7.82 1.77 7.82
N HIS A 104 6.99 0.74 7.66
CA HIS A 104 7.42 -0.65 7.72
C HIS A 104 7.34 -1.26 6.33
N LEU A 105 8.47 -1.73 5.83
CA LEU A 105 8.55 -2.57 4.64
C LEU A 105 8.44 -4.03 5.07
N CYS A 106 7.34 -4.68 4.73
CA CYS A 106 7.00 -6.01 5.21
C CYS A 106 7.05 -7.00 4.05
N TYR A 107 8.10 -7.82 3.97
CA TYR A 107 8.26 -8.77 2.88
C TYR A 107 8.58 -10.20 3.34
N ASN A 108 8.97 -10.37 4.60
CA ASN A 108 9.44 -11.67 5.10
C ASN A 108 8.88 -11.98 6.48
N SER A 109 8.56 -13.25 6.72
CA SER A 109 8.09 -13.76 8.00
C SER A 109 9.19 -14.29 8.93
N VAL A 110 10.47 -14.16 8.55
CA VAL A 110 11.63 -14.78 9.26
C VAL A 110 11.70 -14.42 10.75
N HIS A 111 11.06 -13.35 11.17
CA HIS A 111 11.09 -12.91 12.57
C HIS A 111 9.86 -13.34 13.39
N ASN A 112 8.98 -14.17 12.84
CA ASN A 112 7.83 -14.68 13.59
C ASN A 112 7.92 -16.21 13.73
N PRO A 113 8.54 -16.74 14.79
CA PRO A 113 8.81 -18.17 14.96
C PRO A 113 7.57 -19.06 15.15
N GLY A 114 6.38 -18.58 14.87
CA GLY A 114 5.13 -19.34 14.85
C GLY A 114 4.46 -19.39 13.49
N PHE A 115 5.05 -18.80 12.46
CA PHE A 115 4.50 -18.77 11.11
C PHE A 115 5.35 -19.60 10.14
N GLU A 116 5.24 -20.91 10.24
CA GLU A 116 5.66 -21.81 9.18
C GLU A 116 4.63 -21.74 8.04
N GLY A 117 4.96 -21.03 6.99
CA GLY A 117 4.10 -20.96 5.82
C GLY A 117 4.81 -20.27 4.67
N ASP A 118 4.40 -20.62 3.45
CA ASP A 118 4.92 -20.03 2.23
C ASP A 118 4.88 -18.50 2.32
N VAL A 119 6.05 -17.94 2.41
CA VAL A 119 6.26 -16.50 2.46
C VAL A 119 5.93 -15.94 1.09
N CYS A 120 5.29 -14.80 1.03
CA CYS A 120 5.21 -14.02 -0.20
C CYS A 120 6.63 -13.71 -0.63
N THR A 121 7.12 -14.43 -1.62
CA THR A 121 8.47 -14.24 -2.11
C THR A 121 8.46 -13.14 -3.15
N ILE A 122 9.25 -12.13 -2.94
CA ILE A 122 9.60 -11.20 -4.00
C ILE A 122 10.55 -11.94 -4.93
N LYS A 123 10.14 -12.13 -6.18
CA LYS A 123 10.92 -12.86 -7.19
C LYS A 123 12.30 -12.25 -7.45
N ALA A 124 12.42 -10.94 -7.21
CA ALA A 124 13.67 -10.19 -7.34
C ALA A 124 14.12 -9.68 -5.96
N LYS A 125 14.51 -10.60 -5.08
CA LYS A 125 14.93 -10.26 -3.72
C LYS A 125 16.06 -9.23 -3.68
N ASP A 126 17.04 -9.36 -4.56
CA ASP A 126 18.18 -8.43 -4.60
C ASP A 126 17.73 -7.00 -5.00
N ASP A 127 16.76 -6.87 -5.89
CA ASP A 127 16.18 -5.57 -6.24
C ASP A 127 15.38 -4.99 -5.08
N PHE A 128 14.68 -5.84 -4.34
CA PHE A 128 13.97 -5.40 -3.14
C PHE A 128 14.93 -4.96 -2.03
N ASP A 129 15.99 -5.70 -1.78
CA ASP A 129 16.95 -5.37 -0.73
C ASP A 129 17.62 -4.01 -1.03
N ARG A 130 17.99 -3.76 -2.30
CA ARG A 130 18.52 -2.47 -2.73
C ARG A 130 17.47 -1.35 -2.63
N PHE A 131 16.24 -1.63 -3.02
CA PHE A 131 15.12 -0.70 -2.85
C PHE A 131 14.92 -0.36 -1.38
N ALA A 132 14.82 -1.34 -0.50
CA ALA A 132 14.57 -1.14 0.92
C ALA A 132 15.68 -0.32 1.60
N GLU A 133 16.93 -0.55 1.21
CA GLU A 133 18.07 0.21 1.70
C GLU A 133 17.98 1.68 1.27
N GLU A 134 17.84 1.95 -0.03
CA GLU A 134 17.78 3.31 -0.54
C GLU A 134 16.52 4.04 -0.05
N PHE A 135 15.39 3.34 0.00
CA PHE A 135 14.13 3.88 0.52
C PHE A 135 14.29 4.33 1.97
N GLY A 136 14.91 3.49 2.82
CA GLY A 136 15.21 3.86 4.20
C GLY A 136 16.09 5.10 4.30
N ILE A 137 17.21 5.12 3.57
CA ILE A 137 18.13 6.26 3.58
C ILE A 137 17.44 7.56 3.16
N VAL A 138 16.66 7.55 2.09
CA VAL A 138 15.98 8.74 1.57
C VAL A 138 14.88 9.21 2.53
N MET A 139 14.03 8.30 3.02
CA MET A 139 12.95 8.67 3.92
C MET A 139 13.46 9.20 5.25
N GLU A 140 14.49 8.58 5.83
CA GLU A 140 15.06 8.99 7.11
C GLU A 140 15.84 10.30 7.00
N ARG A 141 16.71 10.42 5.99
CA ARG A 141 17.60 11.59 5.84
C ARG A 141 16.86 12.84 5.36
N ASP A 142 16.01 12.69 4.35
CA ASP A 142 15.44 13.83 3.62
C ASP A 142 14.05 14.22 4.14
N TYR A 143 13.36 13.29 4.85
CA TYR A 143 11.96 13.49 5.25
C TYR A 143 11.69 13.19 6.73
N GLU A 144 12.71 12.83 7.50
CA GLU A 144 12.59 12.50 8.94
C GLU A 144 11.54 11.41 9.23
N LEU A 145 11.38 10.48 8.28
CA LEU A 145 10.47 9.34 8.38
C LEU A 145 11.26 8.06 8.60
N PRO A 146 11.39 7.57 9.84
CA PRO A 146 12.10 6.33 10.12
C PRO A 146 11.50 5.14 9.38
N VAL A 147 12.35 4.27 8.84
CA VAL A 147 11.94 3.09 8.08
C VAL A 147 12.40 1.81 8.77
N ASP A 148 11.45 0.96 9.12
CA ASP A 148 11.73 -0.42 9.51
C ASP A 148 11.76 -1.30 8.27
N ARG A 149 12.96 -1.72 7.88
CA ARG A 149 13.20 -2.55 6.68
C ARG A 149 12.88 -4.03 6.90
N ASN A 150 12.62 -4.43 8.13
CA ASN A 150 12.33 -5.80 8.53
C ASN A 150 10.95 -5.93 9.17
N GLY A 151 10.00 -5.11 8.73
CA GLY A 151 8.64 -5.18 9.22
C GLY A 151 8.03 -6.57 9.01
N PHE A 152 7.52 -7.17 10.07
CA PHE A 152 6.91 -8.52 10.00
C PHE A 152 5.38 -8.48 9.88
N TYR A 153 4.78 -7.32 10.13
CA TYR A 153 3.34 -7.16 10.01
C TYR A 153 2.95 -7.15 8.53
N GLY A 154 2.08 -8.05 8.13
CA GLY A 154 1.54 -8.07 6.79
C GLY A 154 1.99 -9.25 5.93
N VAL A 155 2.84 -10.14 6.45
CA VAL A 155 3.25 -11.39 5.78
C VAL A 155 2.68 -12.65 6.45
N THR A 156 1.61 -12.50 7.20
CA THR A 156 0.87 -13.65 7.74
C THR A 156 0.06 -14.32 6.64
N LYS A 157 -0.29 -15.60 6.83
CA LYS A 157 -1.16 -16.34 5.88
C LYS A 157 -2.50 -15.66 5.60
N LYS A 158 -2.91 -14.74 6.45
CA LYS A 158 -4.14 -13.94 6.29
C LYS A 158 -3.92 -12.69 5.42
N ASN A 159 -2.67 -12.35 5.10
CA ASN A 159 -2.38 -11.16 4.29
C ASN A 159 -2.88 -11.34 2.86
N LEU A 160 -3.31 -10.24 2.26
CA LEU A 160 -3.77 -10.17 0.88
C LEU A 160 -2.81 -10.87 -0.10
N LEU A 161 -1.50 -10.70 0.06
CA LEU A 161 -0.49 -11.30 -0.82
C LEU A 161 -0.52 -12.83 -0.87
N HIS A 162 -1.15 -13.50 0.11
CA HIS A 162 -1.36 -14.95 0.08
C HIS A 162 -2.63 -15.38 -0.65
N HIS A 163 -3.54 -14.45 -0.93
CA HIS A 163 -4.86 -14.72 -1.51
C HIS A 163 -5.00 -14.29 -2.97
N ILE A 164 -3.96 -13.68 -3.54
CA ILE A 164 -3.90 -13.26 -4.93
C ILE A 164 -2.98 -14.18 -5.74
N GLY A 165 -3.18 -14.23 -7.05
CA GLY A 165 -2.35 -15.03 -7.96
C GLY A 165 -0.93 -14.52 -8.07
N CYS A 166 -0.72 -13.21 -7.99
CA CYS A 166 0.60 -12.60 -7.97
C CYS A 166 1.25 -12.78 -6.59
N ARG A 167 2.26 -13.66 -6.53
CA ARG A 167 3.04 -13.91 -5.32
C ARG A 167 4.27 -13.02 -5.21
N ASN A 168 4.33 -11.93 -5.98
CA ASN A 168 5.43 -10.99 -5.99
C ASN A 168 4.96 -9.67 -5.37
N GLY A 169 5.47 -9.31 -4.21
CA GLY A 169 5.07 -8.08 -3.54
C GLY A 169 5.61 -7.93 -2.13
N PHE A 170 5.37 -6.77 -1.57
CA PHE A 170 5.65 -6.45 -0.17
C PHE A 170 4.57 -5.52 0.36
N ALA A 171 4.27 -5.60 1.64
CA ALA A 171 3.33 -4.67 2.25
C ALA A 171 4.05 -3.42 2.75
N LEU A 172 3.43 -2.26 2.51
CA LEU A 172 3.88 -0.97 3.01
C LEU A 172 2.92 -0.52 4.12
N ARG A 173 3.37 -0.59 5.37
CA ARG A 173 2.59 -0.11 6.51
C ARG A 173 3.16 1.20 7.00
N MET A 174 2.28 2.17 7.24
CA MET A 174 2.71 3.49 7.66
C MET A 174 1.70 4.16 8.57
N GLU A 175 2.21 5.04 9.41
CA GLU A 175 1.40 6.11 10.00
C GLU A 175 1.18 7.18 8.93
N SER A 176 -0.06 7.37 8.52
CA SER A 176 -0.37 8.28 7.40
C SER A 176 -0.46 9.75 7.80
N TYR A 177 -0.63 10.04 9.09
CA TYR A 177 -0.73 11.41 9.61
C TYR A 177 0.50 12.28 9.28
N PRO A 178 1.75 11.81 9.53
CA PRO A 178 2.95 12.59 9.23
C PRO A 178 3.13 12.88 7.73
N ILE A 179 2.48 12.12 6.88
CA ILE A 179 2.51 12.34 5.44
C ILE A 179 1.36 13.27 5.02
N TYR A 180 0.14 12.92 5.40
CA TYR A 180 -1.06 13.63 4.97
C TYR A 180 -1.08 15.10 5.38
N PHE A 181 -0.75 15.41 6.64
CA PHE A 181 -0.76 16.77 7.16
C PHE A 181 0.55 17.53 6.97
N ALA A 182 1.58 16.90 6.43
CA ALA A 182 2.86 17.55 6.20
C ALA A 182 2.77 18.64 5.14
N ALA A 183 3.48 19.74 5.35
CA ALA A 183 3.62 20.79 4.33
C ALA A 183 4.35 20.26 3.08
N ASP A 184 5.26 19.31 3.27
CA ASP A 184 6.09 18.67 2.25
C ASP A 184 5.52 17.34 1.74
N ARG A 185 4.23 17.06 1.99
CA ARG A 185 3.58 15.78 1.60
C ARG A 185 3.76 15.40 0.14
N VAL A 186 3.73 16.41 -0.74
CA VAL A 186 3.96 16.20 -2.19
C VAL A 186 5.34 15.61 -2.43
N LEU A 187 6.36 16.16 -1.78
CA LEU A 187 7.74 15.72 -1.92
C LEU A 187 7.90 14.30 -1.36
N LYS A 188 7.32 14.01 -0.20
CA LYS A 188 7.32 12.68 0.40
C LYS A 188 6.70 11.63 -0.52
N ILE A 189 5.50 11.89 -1.04
CA ILE A 189 4.82 10.95 -1.94
C ILE A 189 5.57 10.80 -3.27
N ARG A 190 6.11 11.88 -3.82
CA ARG A 190 6.94 11.82 -5.05
C ARG A 190 8.22 11.03 -4.83
N ALA A 191 8.89 11.20 -3.70
CA ALA A 191 10.09 10.42 -3.38
C ALA A 191 9.78 8.93 -3.28
N MET A 192 8.70 8.55 -2.58
CA MET A 192 8.25 7.16 -2.53
C MET A 192 7.93 6.62 -3.93
N ALA A 193 7.18 7.35 -4.73
CA ALA A 193 6.83 6.96 -6.09
C ALA A 193 8.07 6.81 -6.98
N GLY A 194 8.99 7.75 -6.90
CA GLY A 194 10.24 7.72 -7.67
C GLY A 194 11.11 6.52 -7.34
N LEU A 195 11.20 6.17 -6.05
CA LEU A 195 11.95 4.99 -5.61
C LEU A 195 11.27 3.68 -6.08
N ILE A 196 9.95 3.58 -5.97
CA ILE A 196 9.22 2.42 -6.50
C ILE A 196 9.43 2.29 -8.01
N ASN A 197 9.32 3.40 -8.76
CA ASN A 197 9.55 3.40 -10.21
C ASN A 197 10.98 2.97 -10.55
N LYS A 198 11.98 3.51 -9.86
CA LYS A 198 13.40 3.21 -10.10
C LYS A 198 13.70 1.71 -10.08
N TYR A 199 13.09 0.99 -9.16
CA TYR A 199 13.39 -0.43 -8.94
C TYR A 199 12.43 -1.40 -9.62
N PHE A 200 11.17 -1.01 -9.79
CA PHE A 200 10.13 -1.94 -10.22
C PHE A 200 9.47 -1.56 -11.55
N GLU A 201 9.53 -0.29 -11.95
CA GLU A 201 9.00 0.16 -13.24
C GLU A 201 9.70 1.44 -13.70
N PRO A 202 10.96 1.38 -14.13
CA PRO A 202 11.70 2.57 -14.51
C PRO A 202 11.06 3.29 -15.71
N GLY A 203 10.85 4.59 -15.60
CA GLY A 203 10.58 5.45 -16.76
C GLY A 203 9.32 6.32 -16.73
N VAL A 204 8.57 6.40 -15.62
CA VAL A 204 7.35 7.22 -15.60
C VAL A 204 7.43 8.32 -14.54
N ASP A 205 7.74 9.54 -14.97
CA ASP A 205 7.55 10.74 -14.14
C ASP A 205 6.25 11.43 -14.56
N LYS A 206 5.28 11.49 -13.65
CA LYS A 206 3.99 12.14 -13.90
C LYS A 206 3.87 13.46 -13.14
N PRO A 207 3.12 14.44 -13.69
CA PRO A 207 2.91 15.72 -13.01
C PRO A 207 2.20 15.49 -11.68
N VAL A 208 2.52 16.33 -10.70
CA VAL A 208 1.87 16.30 -9.39
C VAL A 208 0.38 16.63 -9.55
N PRO A 209 -0.53 15.80 -9.05
CA PRO A 209 -1.95 16.10 -9.07
C PRO A 209 -2.26 17.40 -8.33
N PRO A 210 -3.13 18.28 -8.88
CA PRO A 210 -3.46 19.57 -8.26
C PRO A 210 -3.97 19.44 -6.83
N GLU A 211 -4.71 18.38 -6.52
CA GLU A 211 -5.26 18.10 -5.19
C GLU A 211 -4.19 17.88 -4.11
N LEU A 212 -2.98 17.47 -4.50
CA LEU A 212 -1.85 17.38 -3.58
C LEU A 212 -1.20 18.73 -3.27
N LEU A 213 -1.39 19.71 -4.14
CA LEU A 213 -0.86 21.06 -3.94
C LEU A 213 -1.71 21.87 -2.96
N THR A 214 -2.97 21.50 -2.77
CA THR A 214 -3.87 22.17 -1.83
C THR A 214 -3.62 21.63 -0.41
N ARG A 215 -3.75 22.52 0.59
CA ARG A 215 -3.62 22.13 1.99
C ARG A 215 -4.82 21.25 2.38
N PRO A 216 -4.62 20.09 3.02
CA PRO A 216 -5.74 19.25 3.46
C PRO A 216 -6.64 19.99 4.42
N GLN A 217 -7.94 19.84 4.26
CA GLN A 217 -8.90 20.33 5.24
C GLN A 217 -8.91 19.37 6.45
N LYS A 218 -9.21 19.90 7.65
CA LYS A 218 -9.21 19.13 8.90
C LYS A 218 -10.23 17.98 8.95
N CYS A 219 -11.20 17.99 8.10
CA CYS A 219 -12.26 16.98 8.03
C CYS A 219 -12.21 16.37 6.63
N CYS A 220 -11.47 15.29 6.50
CA CYS A 220 -11.55 14.47 5.30
C CYS A 220 -12.72 13.53 5.47
N GLY A 221 -13.83 13.90 4.88
CA GLY A 221 -14.83 12.90 4.56
C GLY A 221 -14.29 11.99 3.46
N TYR A 222 -14.67 10.75 3.48
CA TYR A 222 -14.39 9.73 2.46
C TYR A 222 -14.60 10.24 1.01
N ARG A 223 -15.46 11.24 0.82
CA ARG A 223 -15.83 11.79 -0.49
C ARG A 223 -14.77 12.71 -1.13
N ASP A 224 -13.77 13.16 -0.39
CA ASP A 224 -12.87 14.20 -0.86
C ASP A 224 -11.77 13.69 -1.80
N TYR A 225 -11.72 12.38 -2.11
CA TYR A 225 -10.71 11.79 -2.99
C TYR A 225 -11.25 10.80 -4.02
N VAL A 226 -12.53 10.72 -4.19
CA VAL A 226 -13.18 9.82 -5.18
C VAL A 226 -13.55 10.54 -6.48
N ASP A 227 -13.30 11.84 -6.60
CA ASP A 227 -13.56 12.64 -7.81
C ASP A 227 -12.37 12.66 -8.77
#